data_9a1e0c12c625dad7d86928e9bac386d1
#
_entry.id   9a1e0c12c625dad7d86928e9bac386d1
#
_cell.length_a   1.000
_cell.length_b   1.000
_cell.length_c   1.000
_cell.angle_alpha   90.00
_cell.angle_beta   90.00
_cell.angle_gamma   90.00
#
_symmetry.space_group_name_H-M   'P 1'
#
loop_
_entity.id
_entity.type
_entity.pdbx_description
1 polymer ?
#
loop_
_entity_poly.entity_id
_entity_poly.type
_entity_poly.pdbx_seq_one_letter_code
_entity_poly.pdbx_strand_id
1 'polypeptide(L)'
;MANTTLRPLVAADVMQRDMVTVSPNDTLRDALALMTQNHVTGLPVMDGKSRCIGLITASDILGFEEEHAEDRPDGGMMQLFNNEIGRWESVPISAFGLEEFGDVRVEEVMSRGLISVDRDTPLREVAQKMLDEDIHRVLVMDERFSLYGIITSFDFVRVVAGS
;
A
#
# COMPACT_ATOMS: atom_id res chain seq x y z
N MET A 1 16.65 -9.85 40.53
CA MET A 1 16.49 -9.90 39.09
C MET A 1 15.30 -9.03 38.70
N ALA A 2 15.54 -7.97 38.02
CA ALA A 2 14.46 -7.16 37.50
C ALA A 2 13.76 -7.95 36.39
N ASN A 3 12.52 -8.38 36.64
CA ASN A 3 11.62 -8.82 35.57
C ASN A 3 11.29 -7.60 34.72
N THR A 4 12.12 -7.31 33.73
CA THR A 4 11.73 -6.39 32.67
C THR A 4 10.66 -7.11 31.89
N THR A 5 9.41 -6.94 32.28
CA THR A 5 8.27 -7.34 31.47
C THR A 5 8.32 -6.43 30.23
N LEU A 6 8.90 -6.96 29.16
CA LEU A 6 8.85 -6.29 27.87
C LEU A 6 7.38 -6.07 27.54
N ARG A 7 6.97 -4.81 27.41
CA ARG A 7 5.61 -4.53 26.98
C ARG A 7 5.35 -5.17 25.61
N PRO A 8 4.14 -5.66 25.37
CA PRO A 8 3.78 -6.17 24.05
C PRO A 8 3.98 -5.09 22.97
N LEU A 9 4.44 -5.50 21.80
CA LEU A 9 4.56 -4.60 20.66
C LEU A 9 3.17 -4.12 20.21
N VAL A 10 3.10 -2.86 19.83
CA VAL A 10 1.92 -2.22 19.25
C VAL A 10 2.21 -1.76 17.82
N ALA A 11 1.17 -1.38 17.08
CA ALA A 11 1.28 -0.93 15.70
C ALA A 11 2.35 0.15 15.50
N ALA A 12 2.40 1.15 16.40
CA ALA A 12 3.37 2.24 16.34
C ALA A 12 4.83 1.78 16.42
N ASP A 13 5.09 0.63 17.01
CA ASP A 13 6.45 0.09 17.19
C ASP A 13 7.03 -0.48 15.89
N VAL A 14 6.17 -0.90 14.95
CA VAL A 14 6.59 -1.63 13.74
C VAL A 14 6.18 -0.95 12.44
N MET A 15 5.25 0.01 12.48
CA MET A 15 4.77 0.68 11.28
C MET A 15 5.88 1.42 10.54
N GLN A 16 5.79 1.43 9.22
CA GLN A 16 6.61 2.27 8.36
C GLN A 16 6.03 3.68 8.38
N ARG A 17 6.85 4.67 8.75
CA ARG A 17 6.44 6.08 8.88
C ARG A 17 6.77 6.90 7.63
N ASP A 18 7.82 6.51 6.92
CA ASP A 18 8.28 7.17 5.69
C ASP A 18 7.45 6.65 4.50
N MET A 19 6.22 7.10 4.42
CA MET A 19 5.31 6.70 3.37
C MET A 19 5.36 7.67 2.21
N VAL A 20 5.29 7.10 1.01
CA VAL A 20 4.98 7.87 -0.19
C VAL A 20 3.47 7.86 -0.37
N THR A 21 2.89 9.02 -0.59
CA THR A 21 1.45 9.22 -0.76
C THR A 21 1.14 9.88 -2.10
N VAL A 22 -0.10 9.77 -2.54
CA VAL A 22 -0.59 10.45 -3.74
C VAL A 22 -1.82 11.28 -3.42
N SER A 23 -2.10 12.25 -4.29
CA SER A 23 -3.34 13.01 -4.27
C SER A 23 -4.41 12.30 -5.10
N PRO A 24 -5.70 12.43 -4.76
CA PRO A 24 -6.80 11.90 -5.58
C PRO A 24 -6.81 12.46 -7.00
N ASN A 25 -6.25 13.63 -7.20
CA ASN A 25 -6.17 14.29 -8.50
C ASN A 25 -4.94 13.89 -9.33
N ASP A 26 -3.99 13.18 -8.74
CA ASP A 26 -2.86 12.62 -9.47
C ASP A 26 -3.36 11.55 -10.45
N THR A 27 -2.60 11.32 -11.51
CA THR A 27 -2.93 10.31 -12.52
C THR A 27 -2.41 8.93 -12.14
N LEU A 28 -2.92 7.89 -12.79
CA LEU A 28 -2.39 6.53 -12.64
C LEU A 28 -0.92 6.46 -13.05
N ARG A 29 -0.52 7.26 -14.05
CA ARG A 29 0.88 7.38 -14.47
C ARG A 29 1.75 7.92 -13.34
N ASP A 30 1.30 8.97 -12.65
CA ASP A 30 2.00 9.53 -11.49
C ASP A 30 2.12 8.49 -10.37
N ALA A 31 1.04 7.78 -10.08
CA ALA A 31 1.03 6.74 -9.05
C ALA A 31 2.02 5.61 -9.36
N LEU A 32 2.04 5.12 -10.59
CA LEU A 32 2.98 4.08 -11.03
C LEU A 32 4.43 4.56 -10.97
N ALA A 33 4.70 5.80 -11.36
CA ALA A 33 6.03 6.38 -11.26
C ALA A 33 6.51 6.43 -9.81
N LEU A 34 5.65 6.82 -8.87
CA LEU A 34 5.96 6.84 -7.45
C LEU A 34 6.18 5.44 -6.89
N MET A 35 5.36 4.47 -7.27
CA MET A 35 5.54 3.06 -6.87
C MET A 35 6.89 2.53 -7.34
N THR A 36 7.25 2.80 -8.59
CA THR A 36 8.52 2.34 -9.17
C THR A 36 9.73 3.00 -8.52
N GLN A 37 9.70 4.32 -8.33
CA GLN A 37 10.80 5.09 -7.74
C GLN A 37 11.04 4.72 -6.26
N ASN A 38 10.00 4.35 -5.55
CA ASN A 38 10.06 4.07 -4.11
C ASN A 38 9.99 2.57 -3.78
N HIS A 39 9.94 1.72 -4.79
CA HIS A 39 9.91 0.25 -4.64
C HIS A 39 8.73 -0.23 -3.77
N VAL A 40 7.56 0.34 -4.00
CA VAL A 40 6.32 -0.01 -3.31
C VAL A 40 5.24 -0.37 -4.33
N THR A 41 4.25 -1.14 -3.91
CA THR A 41 3.13 -1.58 -4.75
C THR A 41 1.79 -1.00 -4.32
N GLY A 42 1.80 -0.08 -3.37
CA GLY A 42 0.61 0.60 -2.89
C GLY A 42 0.94 1.94 -2.28
N LEU A 43 0.03 2.89 -2.46
CA LEU A 43 0.17 4.27 -2.00
C LEU A 43 -1.11 4.71 -1.31
N PRO A 44 -1.01 5.22 -0.07
CA PRO A 44 -2.13 5.93 0.55
C PRO A 44 -2.49 7.18 -0.27
N VAL A 45 -3.79 7.43 -0.39
CA VAL A 45 -4.33 8.59 -1.08
C VAL A 45 -4.75 9.63 -0.06
N MET A 46 -4.12 10.80 -0.10
CA MET A 46 -4.34 11.89 0.86
C MET A 46 -5.10 13.04 0.21
N ASP A 47 -6.11 13.55 0.91
CA ASP A 47 -6.84 14.74 0.46
C ASP A 47 -6.09 16.02 0.81
N GLY A 48 -6.62 17.17 0.37
CA GLY A 48 -6.04 18.48 0.65
C GLY A 48 -6.09 18.91 2.13
N LYS A 49 -6.72 18.11 3.01
CA LYS A 49 -6.81 18.33 4.46
C LYS A 49 -5.96 17.32 5.25
N SER A 50 -5.02 16.66 4.60
CA SER A 50 -4.11 15.67 5.18
C SER A 50 -4.84 14.45 5.78
N ARG A 51 -6.01 14.08 5.22
CA ARG A 51 -6.75 12.88 5.59
C ARG A 51 -6.51 11.78 4.56
N CYS A 52 -6.34 10.55 5.02
CA CYS A 52 -6.28 9.39 4.15
C CYS A 52 -7.70 9.02 3.70
N ILE A 53 -7.95 9.11 2.41
CA ILE A 53 -9.27 8.88 1.81
C ILE A 53 -9.33 7.62 0.95
N GLY A 54 -8.22 6.99 0.70
CA GLY A 54 -8.14 5.80 -0.13
C GLY A 54 -6.77 5.16 -0.11
N LEU A 55 -6.71 4.04 -0.80
CA LEU A 55 -5.46 3.32 -1.07
C LEU A 55 -5.49 2.92 -2.55
N ILE A 56 -4.41 3.16 -3.26
CA ILE A 56 -4.23 2.68 -4.62
C ILE A 56 -3.05 1.72 -4.69
N THR A 57 -3.28 0.56 -5.30
CA THR A 57 -2.27 -0.49 -5.46
C THR A 57 -2.02 -0.76 -6.94
N ALA A 58 -0.89 -1.39 -7.25
CA ALA A 58 -0.60 -1.86 -8.59
C ALA A 58 -1.69 -2.85 -9.07
N SER A 59 -2.22 -3.68 -8.17
CA SER A 59 -3.32 -4.60 -8.48
C SER A 59 -4.61 -3.86 -8.86
N ASP A 60 -4.93 -2.75 -8.22
CA ASP A 60 -6.09 -1.92 -8.57
C ASP A 60 -5.95 -1.36 -9.99
N ILE A 61 -4.75 -0.91 -10.34
CA ILE A 61 -4.46 -0.37 -11.67
C ILE A 61 -4.56 -1.47 -12.73
N LEU A 62 -3.99 -2.64 -12.46
CA LEU A 62 -4.09 -3.80 -13.36
C LEU A 62 -5.53 -4.25 -13.55
N GLY A 63 -6.33 -4.30 -12.47
CA GLY A 63 -7.74 -4.66 -12.55
C GLY A 63 -8.55 -3.67 -13.38
N PHE A 64 -8.32 -2.37 -13.21
CA PHE A 64 -8.93 -1.33 -14.02
C PHE A 64 -8.58 -1.50 -15.50
N GLU A 65 -7.34 -1.80 -15.77
CA GLU A 65 -6.79 -2.04 -17.09
C GLU A 65 -7.45 -3.23 -17.78
N GLU A 66 -7.58 -4.36 -17.06
CA GLU A 66 -8.21 -5.57 -17.58
C GLU A 66 -9.69 -5.34 -17.95
N GLU A 67 -10.40 -4.55 -17.16
CA GLU A 67 -11.80 -4.19 -17.41
C GLU A 67 -11.98 -3.32 -18.66
N HIS A 68 -10.95 -2.59 -19.06
CA HIS A 68 -11.00 -1.61 -20.14
C HIS A 68 -10.09 -1.98 -21.33
N ALA A 69 -9.49 -3.18 -21.31
CA ALA A 69 -8.53 -3.60 -22.33
C ALA A 69 -9.22 -3.98 -23.64
N GLU A 70 -8.88 -3.25 -24.70
CA GLU A 70 -8.95 -3.73 -26.07
C GLU A 70 -7.51 -3.96 -26.57
N ASP A 71 -7.33 -4.80 -27.58
CA ASP A 71 -6.04 -5.27 -28.10
C ASP A 71 -4.91 -4.23 -28.03
N ARG A 72 -3.85 -4.55 -27.27
CA ARG A 72 -2.71 -3.66 -27.06
C ARG A 72 -1.42 -4.22 -27.64
N PRO A 73 -0.60 -3.32 -28.26
CA PRO A 73 0.74 -3.72 -28.68
C PRO A 73 1.63 -4.03 -27.46
N ASP A 74 2.52 -5.02 -27.64
CA ASP A 74 3.52 -5.36 -26.65
C ASP A 74 4.39 -4.16 -26.29
N GLY A 75 4.34 -3.73 -25.03
CA GLY A 75 5.25 -2.77 -24.43
C GLY A 75 6.36 -3.48 -23.66
N GLY A 76 7.39 -2.75 -23.24
CA GLY A 76 8.47 -3.29 -22.42
C GLY A 76 8.01 -3.85 -21.07
N MET A 77 8.96 -4.30 -20.28
CA MET A 77 8.75 -4.80 -18.92
C MET A 77 9.11 -3.71 -17.89
N MET A 78 8.31 -3.58 -16.85
CA MET A 78 8.57 -2.72 -15.69
C MET A 78 8.92 -3.59 -14.48
N GLN A 79 9.88 -3.15 -13.68
CA GLN A 79 10.21 -3.81 -12.42
C GLN A 79 9.46 -3.15 -11.28
N LEU A 80 8.65 -3.92 -10.58
CA LEU A 80 7.95 -3.49 -9.39
C LEU A 80 8.42 -4.31 -8.19
N PHE A 81 8.71 -3.62 -7.09
CA PHE A 81 9.04 -4.31 -5.86
C PHE A 81 7.75 -4.72 -5.13
N ASN A 82 7.56 -6.01 -4.99
CA ASN A 82 6.44 -6.55 -4.25
C ASN A 82 6.80 -6.67 -2.78
N ASN A 83 6.27 -5.76 -1.95
CA ASN A 83 6.53 -5.74 -0.50
C ASN A 83 5.98 -6.96 0.23
N GLU A 84 4.98 -7.62 -0.33
CA GLU A 84 4.34 -8.78 0.29
C GLU A 84 5.24 -10.01 0.27
N ILE A 85 5.99 -10.16 -0.82
CA ILE A 85 6.92 -11.27 -1.00
C ILE A 85 8.40 -10.84 -0.97
N GLY A 86 8.66 -9.54 -0.78
CA GLY A 86 10.00 -8.98 -0.61
C GLY A 86 10.92 -9.10 -1.84
N ARG A 87 10.36 -9.13 -3.04
CA ARG A 87 11.14 -9.25 -4.27
C ARG A 87 10.64 -8.38 -5.41
N TRP A 88 11.53 -8.17 -6.38
CA TRP A 88 11.20 -7.53 -7.63
C TRP A 88 10.44 -8.49 -8.56
N GLU A 89 9.38 -7.97 -9.15
CA GLU A 89 8.61 -8.68 -10.18
C GLU A 89 8.65 -7.89 -11.48
N SER A 90 8.80 -8.61 -12.58
CA SER A 90 8.70 -8.04 -13.91
C SER A 90 7.25 -8.05 -14.37
N VAL A 91 6.71 -6.89 -14.69
CA VAL A 91 5.34 -6.73 -15.17
C VAL A 91 5.38 -6.02 -16.52
N PRO A 92 4.63 -6.52 -17.53
CA PRO A 92 4.55 -5.82 -18.81
C PRO A 92 4.00 -4.41 -18.66
N ILE A 93 4.64 -3.43 -19.29
CA ILE A 93 4.14 -2.03 -19.29
C ILE A 93 2.76 -1.96 -19.91
N SER A 94 2.50 -2.79 -20.93
CA SER A 94 1.18 -2.92 -21.54
C SER A 94 0.09 -3.32 -20.55
N ALA A 95 0.43 -4.01 -19.47
CA ALA A 95 -0.50 -4.36 -18.40
C ALA A 95 -1.00 -3.13 -17.62
N PHE A 96 -0.33 -1.99 -17.72
CA PHE A 96 -0.72 -0.76 -17.02
C PHE A 96 -1.47 0.24 -17.89
N GLY A 97 -1.63 -0.01 -19.19
CA GLY A 97 -2.37 0.86 -20.09
C GLY A 97 -1.95 2.32 -20.11
N LEU A 98 -0.70 2.60 -19.83
CA LEU A 98 -0.19 3.96 -19.62
C LEU A 98 -0.38 4.89 -20.82
N GLU A 99 -0.48 4.34 -22.03
CA GLU A 99 -0.70 5.13 -23.23
C GLU A 99 -2.17 5.59 -23.37
N GLU A 100 -3.12 4.74 -22.93
CA GLU A 100 -4.56 5.03 -23.05
C GLU A 100 -5.16 5.56 -21.74
N PHE A 101 -4.76 5.01 -20.60
CA PHE A 101 -5.37 5.29 -19.30
C PHE A 101 -4.45 6.04 -18.33
N GLY A 102 -3.26 6.47 -18.78
CA GLY A 102 -2.31 7.19 -17.95
C GLY A 102 -2.85 8.48 -17.34
N ASP A 103 -3.84 9.10 -17.97
CA ASP A 103 -4.49 10.34 -17.53
C ASP A 103 -5.72 10.11 -16.62
N VAL A 104 -6.11 8.86 -16.40
CA VAL A 104 -7.15 8.53 -15.43
C VAL A 104 -6.66 8.92 -14.03
N ARG A 105 -7.55 9.53 -13.24
CA ARG A 105 -7.19 9.99 -11.90
C ARG A 105 -7.21 8.86 -10.88
N VAL A 106 -6.34 8.96 -9.89
CA VAL A 106 -6.25 8.01 -8.77
C VAL A 106 -7.60 7.81 -8.09
N GLU A 107 -8.37 8.89 -7.89
CA GLU A 107 -9.69 8.83 -7.25
C GLU A 107 -10.71 7.95 -7.97
N GLU A 108 -10.54 7.72 -9.27
CA GLU A 108 -11.43 6.88 -10.08
C GLU A 108 -11.17 5.38 -9.90
N VAL A 109 -10.00 5.02 -9.39
CA VAL A 109 -9.54 3.62 -9.29
C VAL A 109 -9.24 3.18 -7.88
N MET A 110 -8.89 4.09 -6.97
CA MET A 110 -8.53 3.77 -5.58
C MET A 110 -9.63 3.02 -4.83
N SER A 111 -9.23 2.18 -3.90
CA SER A 111 -10.13 1.60 -2.90
C SER A 111 -10.44 2.61 -1.81
N ARG A 112 -11.72 2.76 -1.47
CA ARG A 112 -12.20 3.65 -0.39
C ARG A 112 -12.52 2.91 0.91
N GLY A 113 -12.71 1.60 0.85
CA GLY A 113 -12.94 0.75 2.01
C GLY A 113 -11.66 0.48 2.78
N LEU A 114 -11.16 1.49 3.50
CA LEU A 114 -9.90 1.42 4.20
C LEU A 114 -9.99 0.51 5.42
N ILE A 115 -9.02 -0.40 5.54
CA ILE A 115 -8.82 -1.21 6.72
C ILE A 115 -7.65 -0.62 7.50
N SER A 116 -7.91 -0.24 8.73
CA SER A 116 -6.95 0.46 9.56
C SER A 116 -6.96 -0.03 11.01
N VAL A 117 -5.89 0.30 11.71
CA VAL A 117 -5.74 0.10 13.16
C VAL A 117 -5.23 1.38 13.80
N ASP A 118 -5.41 1.49 15.12
CA ASP A 118 -4.82 2.56 15.91
C ASP A 118 -3.34 2.30 16.19
N ARG A 119 -2.60 3.35 16.54
CA ARG A 119 -1.19 3.25 16.93
C ARG A 119 -0.95 2.31 18.11
N ASP A 120 -1.88 2.26 19.02
CA ASP A 120 -1.79 1.47 20.26
C ASP A 120 -2.34 0.05 20.13
N THR A 121 -2.82 -0.32 18.95
CA THR A 121 -3.35 -1.67 18.69
C THR A 121 -2.23 -2.69 18.88
N PRO A 122 -2.42 -3.71 19.76
CA PRO A 122 -1.43 -4.76 19.91
C PRO A 122 -1.11 -5.46 18.60
N LEU A 123 0.16 -5.74 18.36
CA LEU A 123 0.62 -6.30 17.09
C LEU A 123 -0.08 -7.63 16.77
N ARG A 124 -0.40 -8.42 17.78
CA ARG A 124 -1.16 -9.66 17.63
C ARG A 124 -2.56 -9.41 17.04
N GLU A 125 -3.24 -8.34 17.47
CA GLU A 125 -4.56 -7.96 16.92
C GLU A 125 -4.44 -7.45 15.50
N VAL A 126 -3.37 -6.73 15.19
CA VAL A 126 -3.07 -6.30 13.81
C VAL A 126 -2.93 -7.53 12.90
N ALA A 127 -2.14 -8.51 13.32
CA ALA A 127 -1.95 -9.76 12.60
C ALA A 127 -3.27 -10.51 12.39
N GLN A 128 -4.09 -10.61 13.42
CA GLN A 128 -5.39 -11.28 13.36
C GLN A 128 -6.32 -10.56 12.37
N LYS A 129 -6.35 -9.25 12.39
CA LYS A 129 -7.15 -8.44 11.45
C LYS A 129 -6.72 -8.69 10.01
N MET A 130 -5.41 -8.74 9.76
CA MET A 130 -4.89 -9.02 8.42
C MET A 130 -5.30 -10.41 7.92
N LEU A 131 -5.30 -11.40 8.81
CA LEU A 131 -5.76 -12.76 8.47
C LEU A 131 -7.27 -12.82 8.23
N ASP A 132 -8.05 -12.18 9.09
CA ASP A 132 -9.52 -12.20 9.00
C ASP A 132 -10.03 -11.48 7.73
N GLU A 133 -9.35 -10.42 7.31
CA GLU A 133 -9.70 -9.62 6.13
C GLU A 133 -8.97 -10.08 4.86
N ASP A 134 -8.10 -11.10 4.97
CA ASP A 134 -7.28 -11.60 3.87
C ASP A 134 -6.50 -10.49 3.15
N ILE A 135 -5.81 -9.66 3.93
CA ILE A 135 -5.02 -8.53 3.43
C ILE A 135 -3.56 -8.63 3.86
N HIS A 136 -2.66 -8.02 3.07
CA HIS A 136 -1.22 -8.04 3.31
C HIS A 136 -0.67 -6.71 3.81
N ARG A 137 -1.53 -5.71 3.94
CA ARG A 137 -1.17 -4.40 4.50
C ARG A 137 -2.34 -3.80 5.24
N VAL A 138 -2.03 -2.95 6.20
CA VAL A 138 -3.02 -2.23 7.00
C VAL A 138 -2.50 -0.83 7.27
N LEU A 139 -3.38 0.15 7.24
CA LEU A 139 -3.06 1.53 7.56
C LEU A 139 -3.12 1.75 9.08
N VAL A 140 -2.23 2.58 9.58
CA VAL A 140 -2.26 3.03 10.98
C VAL A 140 -2.72 4.49 10.98
N MET A 141 -3.92 4.72 11.45
CA MET A 141 -4.52 6.06 11.46
C MET A 141 -5.48 6.23 12.63
N ASP A 142 -5.83 7.48 12.92
CA ASP A 142 -6.78 7.81 13.96
C ASP A 142 -8.22 7.92 13.42
N GLU A 143 -9.17 8.27 14.30
CA GLU A 143 -10.58 8.46 13.97
C GLU A 143 -10.85 9.62 13.02
N ARG A 144 -9.87 10.52 12.86
CA ARG A 144 -9.94 11.67 11.95
C ARG A 144 -9.29 11.39 10.59
N PHE A 145 -8.92 10.11 10.34
CA PHE A 145 -8.22 9.68 9.13
C PHE A 145 -6.81 10.27 8.96
N SER A 146 -6.22 10.77 10.05
CA SER A 146 -4.80 11.16 10.06
C SER A 146 -3.93 9.92 9.97
N LEU A 147 -3.11 9.83 8.93
CA LEU A 147 -2.28 8.66 8.64
C LEU A 147 -0.95 8.77 9.39
N TYR A 148 -0.64 7.76 10.19
CA TYR A 148 0.62 7.66 10.94
C TYR A 148 1.63 6.74 10.31
N GLY A 149 1.17 5.67 9.69
CA GLY A 149 2.04 4.67 9.10
C GLY A 149 1.29 3.59 8.37
N ILE A 150 2.06 2.63 7.86
CA ILE A 150 1.56 1.44 7.19
C ILE A 150 2.30 0.23 7.74
N ILE A 151 1.61 -0.88 7.89
CA ILE A 151 2.18 -2.17 8.28
C ILE A 151 1.88 -3.17 7.18
N THR A 152 2.91 -3.90 6.75
CA THR A 152 2.79 -5.00 5.78
C THR A 152 3.12 -6.32 6.44
N SER A 153 2.76 -7.43 5.82
CA SER A 153 3.14 -8.76 6.28
C SER A 153 4.66 -8.93 6.41
N PHE A 154 5.44 -8.25 5.58
CA PHE A 154 6.90 -8.27 5.67
C PHE A 154 7.44 -7.65 6.98
N ASP A 155 6.73 -6.66 7.54
CA ASP A 155 7.10 -6.09 8.85
C ASP A 155 7.01 -7.12 9.97
N PHE A 156 6.02 -8.03 9.89
CA PHE A 156 5.94 -9.18 10.83
C PHE A 156 7.11 -10.13 10.66
N VAL A 157 7.55 -10.38 9.43
CA VAL A 157 8.74 -11.20 9.17
C VAL A 157 9.97 -10.56 9.83
N ARG A 158 10.13 -9.24 9.72
CA ARG A 158 11.21 -8.51 10.40
C ARG A 158 11.16 -8.66 11.90
N VAL A 159 9.99 -8.54 12.51
CA VAL A 159 9.80 -8.72 13.96
C VAL A 159 10.22 -10.12 14.38
N VAL A 160 9.79 -11.15 13.68
CA VAL A 160 10.15 -12.55 13.97
C VAL A 160 11.65 -12.77 13.79
N ALA A 161 12.26 -12.16 12.79
CA ALA A 161 13.71 -12.26 12.54
C ALA A 161 14.56 -11.46 13.56
N GLY A 162 13.95 -10.58 14.35
CA GLY A 162 14.65 -9.71 15.29
C GLY A 162 15.36 -8.52 14.65
N SER A 163 14.87 -8.09 13.50
CA SER A 163 15.45 -6.99 12.72
C SER A 163 14.68 -5.69 12.91
#